data_708404c41a14beb2932513dfa8be195e
#
_entry.id   708404c41a14beb2932513dfa8be195e
#
_cell.length_a   1.000
_cell.length_b   1.000
_cell.length_c   1.000
_cell.angle_alpha   90.00
_cell.angle_beta   90.00
_cell.angle_gamma   90.00
#
_symmetry.space_group_name_H-M   'P 1'
#
loop_
_entity.id
_entity.type
_entity.pdbx_description
1 polymer ?
#
loop_
_entity_poly.entity_id
_entity_poly.type
_entity_poly.pdbx_seq_one_letter_code
_entity_poly.pdbx_strand_id
1 'polypeptide(L)'
;MDAKFWHNRWATNDIAWHERSGNRLLVEHFKALNLESLDRIFVPLCGKTKDIAWLLGQGYKVVAVELSEMAVKALFEQLGVKPDVTQDGSLKRYSTSNLDVFVGDFFALSSAVLGSVNAVFDRAALVALPMGMRIEYTQHLAKITENAEQLLIVFEYQQTLMDGPPFSISADEINLHYKKYYAVSQLSSVDVSGQLRGDFAAQENAYLLRPTAVATMPYSAK
;
A
#
# COMPACT_ATOMS: atom_id res chain seq x y z
N MET A 1 -10.34 -9.48 7.74
CA MET A 1 -9.79 -10.78 7.27
C MET A 1 -8.84 -11.26 8.34
N ASP A 2 -8.88 -12.54 8.70
CA ASP A 2 -8.06 -13.10 9.79
C ASP A 2 -6.56 -13.09 9.39
N ALA A 3 -5.68 -12.74 10.32
CA ALA A 3 -4.23 -12.80 10.15
C ALA A 3 -3.75 -14.20 9.72
N LYS A 4 -4.39 -15.27 10.22
CA LYS A 4 -4.10 -16.64 9.82
C LYS A 4 -4.27 -16.90 8.33
N PHE A 5 -5.23 -16.24 7.68
CA PHE A 5 -5.43 -16.34 6.23
C PHE A 5 -4.15 -15.91 5.48
N TRP A 6 -3.60 -14.75 5.81
CA TRP A 6 -2.41 -14.21 5.16
C TRP A 6 -1.16 -15.03 5.48
N HIS A 7 -0.97 -15.44 6.75
CA HIS A 7 0.16 -16.30 7.12
C HIS A 7 0.14 -17.63 6.35
N ASN A 8 -1.04 -18.25 6.20
CA ASN A 8 -1.17 -19.48 5.42
C ASN A 8 -0.81 -19.27 3.95
N ARG A 9 -1.27 -18.19 3.31
CA ARG A 9 -0.95 -17.91 1.92
C ARG A 9 0.55 -17.73 1.69
N TRP A 10 1.23 -17.01 2.59
CA TRP A 10 2.69 -16.91 2.55
C TRP A 10 3.37 -18.25 2.78
N ALA A 11 2.94 -19.05 3.75
CA ALA A 11 3.51 -20.36 4.06
C ALA A 11 3.36 -21.37 2.90
N THR A 12 2.25 -21.31 2.17
CA THR A 12 1.98 -22.19 1.02
C THR A 12 2.45 -21.61 -0.32
N ASN A 13 3.08 -20.41 -0.31
CA ASN A 13 3.48 -19.68 -1.51
C ASN A 13 2.32 -19.42 -2.49
N ASP A 14 1.08 -19.29 -1.98
CA ASP A 14 -0.09 -18.90 -2.77
C ASP A 14 -0.20 -17.37 -2.82
N ILE A 15 0.69 -16.75 -3.60
CA ILE A 15 0.94 -15.31 -3.68
C ILE A 15 0.74 -14.76 -5.10
N ALA A 16 -0.38 -15.11 -5.74
CA ALA A 16 -0.70 -14.70 -7.12
C ALA A 16 -0.70 -13.18 -7.35
N TRP A 17 -0.81 -12.37 -6.28
CA TRP A 17 -0.71 -10.90 -6.34
C TRP A 17 0.73 -10.37 -6.46
N HIS A 18 1.74 -11.26 -6.27
CA HIS A 18 3.15 -10.88 -6.39
C HIS A 18 3.57 -10.83 -7.86
N GLU A 19 3.88 -9.63 -8.34
CA GLU A 19 4.34 -9.42 -9.71
C GLU A 19 5.81 -9.78 -9.88
N ARG A 20 6.16 -10.28 -11.08
CA ARG A 20 7.55 -10.64 -11.44
C ARG A 20 8.45 -9.42 -11.66
N SER A 21 7.85 -8.27 -12.00
CA SER A 21 8.48 -6.95 -12.13
C SER A 21 7.75 -5.96 -11.23
N GLY A 22 8.25 -4.73 -11.05
CA GLY A 22 7.49 -3.66 -10.41
C GLY A 22 6.22 -3.32 -11.21
N ASN A 23 5.24 -2.72 -10.54
CA ASN A 23 3.97 -2.37 -11.16
C ASN A 23 4.16 -1.27 -12.22
N ARG A 24 3.58 -1.50 -13.43
CA ARG A 24 3.71 -0.58 -14.54
C ARG A 24 3.11 0.79 -14.24
N LEU A 25 1.95 0.84 -13.58
CA LEU A 25 1.26 2.09 -13.27
C LEU A 25 2.01 2.92 -12.22
N LEU A 26 2.79 2.27 -11.33
CA LEU A 26 3.73 2.99 -10.48
C LEU A 26 4.73 3.77 -11.33
N VAL A 27 5.41 3.10 -12.24
CA VAL A 27 6.45 3.71 -13.08
C VAL A 27 5.89 4.83 -13.95
N GLU A 28 4.70 4.62 -14.52
CA GLU A 28 4.03 5.55 -15.41
C GLU A 28 3.56 6.82 -14.69
N HIS A 29 2.99 6.67 -13.50
CA HIS A 29 2.31 7.77 -12.80
C HIS A 29 3.08 8.35 -11.61
N PHE A 30 4.20 7.76 -11.23
CA PHE A 30 4.94 8.17 -10.03
C PHE A 30 5.31 9.65 -10.00
N LYS A 31 5.65 10.22 -11.15
CA LYS A 31 6.01 11.65 -11.29
C LYS A 31 4.86 12.60 -10.90
N ALA A 32 3.62 12.13 -10.90
CA ALA A 32 2.47 12.93 -10.48
C ALA A 32 2.51 13.28 -8.98
N LEU A 33 3.27 12.54 -8.17
CA LEU A 33 3.47 12.82 -6.75
C LEU A 33 4.43 14.01 -6.50
N ASN A 34 5.12 14.52 -7.53
CA ASN A 34 6.04 15.67 -7.45
C ASN A 34 7.06 15.61 -6.30
N LEU A 35 7.61 14.41 -6.05
CA LEU A 35 8.55 14.14 -4.97
C LEU A 35 9.98 14.54 -5.34
N GLU A 36 10.76 14.91 -4.32
CA GLU A 36 12.18 15.18 -4.42
C GLU A 36 13.03 13.96 -4.03
N SER A 37 14.31 13.99 -4.38
CA SER A 37 15.25 12.93 -3.96
C SER A 37 15.30 12.85 -2.42
N LEU A 38 15.34 11.62 -1.90
CA LEU A 38 15.32 11.29 -0.48
C LEU A 38 13.96 11.48 0.23
N ASP A 39 12.93 11.94 -0.49
CA ASP A 39 11.58 11.90 0.07
C ASP A 39 11.20 10.48 0.51
N ARG A 40 10.42 10.41 1.56
CA ARG A 40 10.08 9.16 2.24
C ARG A 40 8.69 8.69 1.85
N ILE A 41 8.62 7.47 1.28
CA ILE A 41 7.39 6.88 0.74
C ILE A 41 6.92 5.76 1.64
N PHE A 42 5.66 5.79 2.03
CA PHE A 42 5.03 4.71 2.78
C PHE A 42 4.38 3.69 1.85
N VAL A 43 4.69 2.41 2.06
CA VAL A 43 4.11 1.28 1.32
C VAL A 43 3.39 0.36 2.31
N PRO A 44 2.07 0.47 2.48
CA PRO A 44 1.31 -0.38 3.40
C PRO A 44 1.14 -1.79 2.85
N LEU A 45 1.06 -2.80 3.73
CA LEU A 45 0.83 -4.23 3.45
C LEU A 45 1.70 -4.75 2.30
N CYS A 46 3.00 -4.41 2.37
CA CYS A 46 3.89 -4.42 1.22
C CYS A 46 4.26 -5.83 0.71
N GLY A 47 4.05 -6.88 1.49
CA GLY A 47 4.55 -8.21 1.12
C GLY A 47 6.05 -8.20 0.83
N LYS A 48 6.41 -8.76 -0.31
CA LYS A 48 7.77 -8.71 -0.88
C LYS A 48 7.78 -8.03 -2.25
N THR A 49 6.98 -6.94 -2.40
CA THR A 49 6.83 -6.28 -3.70
C THR A 49 8.15 -5.76 -4.27
N LYS A 50 8.32 -5.90 -5.58
CA LYS A 50 9.45 -5.33 -6.31
C LYS A 50 9.36 -3.82 -6.50
N ASP A 51 8.21 -3.22 -6.22
CA ASP A 51 8.02 -1.77 -6.24
C ASP A 51 8.95 -1.08 -5.26
N ILE A 52 9.23 -1.71 -4.10
CA ILE A 52 10.21 -1.19 -3.12
C ILE A 52 11.61 -1.10 -3.74
N ALA A 53 12.05 -2.14 -4.47
CA ALA A 53 13.35 -2.11 -5.16
C ALA A 53 13.41 -0.98 -6.20
N TRP A 54 12.31 -0.75 -6.92
CA TRP A 54 12.22 0.34 -7.89
C TRP A 54 12.28 1.70 -7.20
N LEU A 55 11.51 1.94 -6.15
CA LEU A 55 11.51 3.20 -5.38
C LEU A 55 12.90 3.53 -4.82
N LEU A 56 13.57 2.55 -4.22
CA LEU A 56 14.94 2.69 -3.73
C LEU A 56 15.93 3.00 -4.87
N GLY A 57 15.75 2.36 -6.03
CA GLY A 57 16.54 2.60 -7.23
C GLY A 57 16.35 3.99 -7.83
N GLN A 58 15.22 4.65 -7.57
CA GLN A 58 14.96 6.05 -7.94
C GLN A 58 15.52 7.05 -6.92
N GLY A 59 16.15 6.58 -5.83
CA GLY A 59 16.78 7.44 -4.81
C GLY A 59 15.84 7.88 -3.69
N TYR A 60 14.66 7.27 -3.54
CA TYR A 60 13.73 7.54 -2.45
C TYR A 60 14.04 6.71 -1.22
N LYS A 61 13.59 7.18 -0.06
CA LYS A 61 13.54 6.38 1.16
C LYS A 61 12.17 5.68 1.23
N VAL A 62 12.16 4.45 1.70
CA VAL A 62 10.93 3.68 1.83
C VAL A 62 10.71 3.28 3.27
N VAL A 63 9.48 3.46 3.74
CA VAL A 63 8.98 2.81 4.95
C VAL A 63 7.80 1.94 4.57
N ALA A 64 7.70 0.77 5.16
CA ALA A 64 6.65 -0.19 4.84
C ALA A 64 6.15 -0.92 6.08
N VAL A 65 4.99 -1.54 5.98
CA VAL A 65 4.46 -2.44 7.00
C VAL A 65 3.94 -3.71 6.33
N GLU A 66 4.20 -4.84 6.95
CA GLU A 66 3.75 -6.16 6.49
C GLU A 66 3.46 -7.07 7.69
N LEU A 67 2.37 -7.82 7.62
CA LEU A 67 1.96 -8.74 8.67
C LEU A 67 2.88 -9.97 8.75
N SER A 68 3.33 -10.47 7.61
CA SER A 68 4.11 -11.70 7.49
C SER A 68 5.61 -11.44 7.58
N GLU A 69 6.23 -11.85 8.67
CA GLU A 69 7.70 -11.80 8.79
C GLU A 69 8.42 -12.63 7.70
N MET A 70 7.79 -13.70 7.23
CA MET A 70 8.32 -14.51 6.12
C MET A 70 8.41 -13.66 4.82
N ALA A 71 7.39 -12.88 4.52
CA ALA A 71 7.40 -11.98 3.37
C ALA A 71 8.52 -10.94 3.48
N VAL A 72 8.68 -10.35 4.66
CA VAL A 72 9.72 -9.33 4.91
C VAL A 72 11.12 -9.92 4.77
N LYS A 73 11.37 -11.10 5.32
CA LYS A 73 12.66 -11.80 5.14
C LYS A 73 12.94 -12.06 3.66
N ALA A 74 11.94 -12.54 2.91
CA ALA A 74 12.08 -12.76 1.47
C ALA A 74 12.28 -11.45 0.68
N LEU A 75 11.70 -10.32 1.12
CA LEU A 75 11.96 -9.01 0.53
C LEU A 75 13.44 -8.60 0.68
N PHE A 76 14.00 -8.68 1.88
CA PHE A 76 15.41 -8.33 2.13
C PHE A 76 16.39 -9.28 1.41
N GLU A 77 16.04 -10.57 1.32
CA GLU A 77 16.78 -11.54 0.52
C GLU A 77 16.79 -11.18 -0.97
N GLN A 78 15.63 -10.81 -1.54
CA GLN A 78 15.53 -10.33 -2.92
C GLN A 78 16.34 -9.04 -3.18
N LEU A 79 16.39 -8.14 -2.20
CA LEU A 79 17.18 -6.91 -2.29
C LEU A 79 18.70 -7.18 -2.13
N GLY A 80 19.09 -8.36 -1.66
CA GLY A 80 20.49 -8.71 -1.41
C GLY A 80 21.13 -7.89 -0.27
N VAL A 81 20.31 -7.39 0.68
CA VAL A 81 20.78 -6.57 1.80
C VAL A 81 20.44 -7.21 3.14
N LYS A 82 21.33 -7.06 4.12
CA LYS A 82 21.11 -7.53 5.49
C LYS A 82 20.56 -6.37 6.34
N PRO A 83 19.34 -6.48 6.89
CA PRO A 83 18.79 -5.47 7.78
C PRO A 83 19.31 -5.59 9.21
N ASP A 84 19.32 -4.48 9.91
CA ASP A 84 19.29 -4.47 11.37
C ASP A 84 17.85 -4.75 11.82
N VAL A 85 17.72 -5.54 12.90
CA VAL A 85 16.41 -5.95 13.41
C VAL A 85 16.27 -5.47 14.85
N THR A 86 15.23 -4.67 15.11
CA THR A 86 14.91 -4.14 16.44
C THR A 86 13.45 -4.37 16.77
N GLN A 87 13.07 -4.22 18.05
CA GLN A 87 11.69 -4.27 18.50
C GLN A 87 11.20 -2.84 18.76
N ASP A 88 10.02 -2.51 18.23
CA ASP A 88 9.37 -1.22 18.40
C ASP A 88 7.91 -1.46 18.87
N GLY A 89 7.71 -1.46 20.18
CA GLY A 89 6.43 -1.85 20.78
C GLY A 89 6.03 -3.28 20.40
N SER A 90 4.85 -3.44 19.80
CA SER A 90 4.34 -4.72 19.28
C SER A 90 4.87 -5.07 17.88
N LEU A 91 5.56 -4.13 17.22
CA LEU A 91 6.09 -4.31 15.87
C LEU A 91 7.58 -4.63 15.92
N LYS A 92 8.03 -5.49 15.00
CA LYS A 92 9.44 -5.75 14.77
C LYS A 92 9.89 -4.89 13.58
N ARG A 93 10.97 -4.13 13.71
CA ARG A 93 11.49 -3.26 12.64
C ARG A 93 12.73 -3.89 12.01
N TYR A 94 12.68 -4.02 10.70
CA TYR A 94 13.79 -4.39 9.82
C TYR A 94 14.27 -3.14 9.11
N SER A 95 15.52 -2.72 9.31
CA SER A 95 16.01 -1.42 8.81
C SER A 95 17.34 -1.49 8.09
N THR A 96 17.49 -0.63 7.09
CA THR A 96 18.74 -0.25 6.42
C THR A 96 18.81 1.28 6.33
N SER A 97 19.80 1.83 5.63
CA SER A 97 19.94 3.29 5.47
C SER A 97 18.72 3.96 4.79
N ASN A 98 18.04 3.26 3.87
CA ASN A 98 16.97 3.84 3.06
C ASN A 98 15.66 3.02 3.09
N LEU A 99 15.58 1.94 3.86
CA LEU A 99 14.41 1.09 3.95
C LEU A 99 14.14 0.69 5.39
N ASP A 100 12.94 0.99 5.86
CA ASP A 100 12.37 0.48 7.11
C ASP A 100 11.16 -0.39 6.79
N VAL A 101 11.09 -1.59 7.33
CA VAL A 101 9.90 -2.45 7.23
C VAL A 101 9.45 -2.88 8.62
N PHE A 102 8.26 -2.47 9.00
CA PHE A 102 7.63 -2.91 10.24
C PHE A 102 6.88 -4.22 10.01
N VAL A 103 7.14 -5.20 10.86
CA VAL A 103 6.46 -6.50 10.85
C VAL A 103 5.42 -6.55 11.94
N GLY A 104 4.17 -6.77 11.58
CA GLY A 104 3.04 -6.89 12.50
C GLY A 104 1.75 -6.31 11.94
N ASP A 105 0.80 -6.08 12.83
CA ASP A 105 -0.49 -5.53 12.46
C ASP A 105 -0.36 -4.06 12.04
N PHE A 106 -0.87 -3.74 10.84
CA PHE A 106 -0.92 -2.37 10.32
C PHE A 106 -1.60 -1.41 11.30
N PHE A 107 -2.65 -1.84 11.98
CA PHE A 107 -3.38 -1.00 12.94
C PHE A 107 -2.61 -0.71 14.22
N ALA A 108 -1.55 -1.46 14.50
CA ALA A 108 -0.63 -1.17 15.61
C ALA A 108 0.43 -0.10 15.26
N LEU A 109 0.59 0.26 13.97
CA LEU A 109 1.53 1.28 13.53
C LEU A 109 0.97 2.67 13.84
N SER A 110 1.67 3.44 14.65
CA SER A 110 1.31 4.83 14.98
C SER A 110 2.08 5.83 14.12
N SER A 111 1.60 7.08 14.03
CA SER A 111 2.34 8.18 13.37
C SER A 111 3.71 8.43 14.02
N ALA A 112 3.83 8.28 15.33
CA ALA A 112 5.10 8.44 16.04
C ALA A 112 6.13 7.38 15.65
N VAL A 113 5.70 6.14 15.42
CA VAL A 113 6.56 5.02 14.99
C VAL A 113 6.85 5.10 13.50
N LEU A 114 5.84 5.42 12.68
CA LEU A 114 6.00 5.60 11.23
C LEU A 114 6.96 6.75 10.92
N GLY A 115 6.87 7.85 11.65
CA GLY A 115 7.53 9.11 11.31
C GLY A 115 6.91 9.81 10.10
N SER A 116 7.44 10.98 9.74
CA SER A 116 6.93 11.75 8.59
C SER A 116 7.15 11.00 7.29
N VAL A 117 6.16 11.07 6.39
CA VAL A 117 6.22 10.55 5.03
C VAL A 117 5.72 11.61 4.06
N ASN A 118 6.32 11.64 2.87
CA ASN A 118 5.98 12.60 1.82
C ASN A 118 4.84 12.09 0.94
N ALA A 119 4.77 10.77 0.74
CA ALA A 119 3.71 10.15 -0.04
C ALA A 119 3.41 8.72 0.43
N VAL A 120 2.28 8.20 -0.03
CA VAL A 120 1.85 6.80 0.10
C VAL A 120 1.77 6.18 -1.28
N PHE A 121 2.31 4.97 -1.41
CA PHE A 121 2.05 4.11 -2.56
C PHE A 121 1.23 2.90 -2.09
N ASP A 122 -0.07 2.93 -2.37
CA ASP A 122 -1.01 1.85 -2.05
C ASP A 122 -1.30 1.01 -3.30
N ARG A 123 -0.70 -0.15 -3.37
CA ARG A 123 -0.98 -1.16 -4.38
C ARG A 123 -1.12 -2.52 -3.71
N ALA A 124 -2.16 -3.23 -4.04
CA ALA A 124 -2.52 -4.53 -3.46
C ALA A 124 -2.82 -4.50 -1.94
N ALA A 125 -2.91 -3.32 -1.32
CA ALA A 125 -3.27 -3.18 0.10
C ALA A 125 -4.79 -2.97 0.26
N LEU A 126 -5.36 -1.88 -0.24
CA LEU A 126 -6.81 -1.63 -0.13
C LEU A 126 -7.64 -2.79 -0.71
N VAL A 127 -7.26 -3.28 -1.89
CA VAL A 127 -7.93 -4.41 -2.57
C VAL A 127 -7.80 -5.76 -1.84
N ALA A 128 -6.87 -5.87 -0.89
CA ALA A 128 -6.69 -7.09 -0.09
C ALA A 128 -7.71 -7.21 1.05
N LEU A 129 -8.42 -6.14 1.38
CA LEU A 129 -9.24 -6.03 2.57
C LEU A 129 -10.73 -6.14 2.25
N PRO A 130 -11.53 -6.88 3.06
CA PRO A 130 -12.97 -6.86 2.95
C PRO A 130 -13.54 -5.48 3.32
N MET A 131 -14.72 -5.14 2.79
CA MET A 131 -15.33 -3.81 2.87
C MET A 131 -15.32 -3.20 4.29
N GLY A 132 -15.67 -3.96 5.32
CA GLY A 132 -15.66 -3.45 6.70
C GLY A 132 -14.30 -2.97 7.17
N MET A 133 -13.23 -3.69 6.79
CA MET A 133 -11.86 -3.31 7.16
C MET A 133 -11.32 -2.15 6.33
N ARG A 134 -11.80 -1.94 5.10
CA ARG A 134 -11.34 -0.85 4.22
C ARG A 134 -11.63 0.52 4.82
N ILE A 135 -12.77 0.68 5.49
CA ILE A 135 -13.13 1.92 6.19
C ILE A 135 -12.12 2.23 7.30
N GLU A 136 -11.83 1.25 8.14
CA GLU A 136 -10.85 1.41 9.22
C GLU A 136 -9.45 1.64 8.68
N TYR A 137 -9.07 0.89 7.63
CA TYR A 137 -7.78 1.00 6.97
C TYR A 137 -7.53 2.40 6.41
N THR A 138 -8.46 2.94 5.61
CA THR A 138 -8.30 4.24 4.97
C THR A 138 -8.27 5.38 5.98
N GLN A 139 -9.06 5.30 7.06
CA GLN A 139 -9.03 6.26 8.16
C GLN A 139 -7.71 6.20 8.94
N HIS A 140 -7.24 4.99 9.25
CA HIS A 140 -5.98 4.80 9.94
C HIS A 140 -4.79 5.25 9.09
N LEU A 141 -4.76 4.88 7.79
CA LEU A 141 -3.75 5.30 6.84
C LEU A 141 -3.65 6.83 6.76
N ALA A 142 -4.78 7.52 6.55
CA ALA A 142 -4.83 8.97 6.50
C ALA A 142 -4.32 9.61 7.80
N LYS A 143 -4.70 9.05 8.95
CA LYS A 143 -4.28 9.53 10.27
C LYS A 143 -2.78 9.39 10.50
N ILE A 144 -2.20 8.20 10.24
CA ILE A 144 -0.77 7.95 10.56
C ILE A 144 0.18 8.63 9.58
N THR A 145 -0.28 8.96 8.37
CA THR A 145 0.48 9.68 7.34
C THR A 145 0.17 11.18 7.28
N GLU A 146 -0.67 11.68 8.21
CA GLU A 146 -1.11 13.08 8.25
C GLU A 146 -1.68 13.56 6.91
N ASN A 147 -2.45 12.67 6.25
CA ASN A 147 -3.02 12.87 4.91
C ASN A 147 -1.96 13.12 3.81
N ALA A 148 -0.82 12.45 3.86
CA ALA A 148 0.16 12.51 2.76
C ALA A 148 -0.48 12.18 1.40
N GLU A 149 0.04 12.77 0.33
CA GLU A 149 -0.41 12.49 -1.04
C GLU A 149 -0.28 10.99 -1.37
N GLN A 150 -1.23 10.43 -2.13
CA GLN A 150 -1.23 8.99 -2.40
C GLN A 150 -1.33 8.68 -3.89
N LEU A 151 -0.51 7.74 -4.35
CA LEU A 151 -0.75 6.99 -5.57
C LEU A 151 -1.41 5.66 -5.20
N LEU A 152 -2.68 5.53 -5.56
CA LEU A 152 -3.52 4.37 -5.26
C LEU A 152 -3.78 3.56 -6.53
N ILE A 153 -3.48 2.25 -6.50
CA ILE A 153 -3.77 1.33 -7.59
C ILE A 153 -4.75 0.26 -7.12
N VAL A 154 -5.88 0.15 -7.82
CA VAL A 154 -6.97 -0.77 -7.48
C VAL A 154 -7.48 -1.53 -8.70
N PHE A 155 -8.18 -2.63 -8.44
CA PHE A 155 -8.94 -3.36 -9.47
C PHE A 155 -10.42 -3.00 -9.38
N GLU A 156 -11.07 -2.91 -10.54
CA GLU A 156 -12.50 -2.75 -10.66
C GLU A 156 -13.05 -3.82 -11.61
N TYR A 157 -14.01 -4.59 -11.13
CA TYR A 157 -14.70 -5.65 -11.84
C TYR A 157 -16.05 -5.94 -11.16
N GLN A 158 -16.90 -6.74 -11.76
CA GLN A 158 -18.14 -7.16 -11.12
C GLN A 158 -17.85 -8.12 -9.96
N GLN A 159 -17.94 -7.65 -8.70
CA GLN A 159 -17.51 -8.37 -7.49
C GLN A 159 -18.13 -9.78 -7.37
N THR A 160 -19.33 -10.02 -7.91
CA THR A 160 -19.99 -11.34 -7.88
C THR A 160 -19.30 -12.41 -8.70
N LEU A 161 -18.31 -12.03 -9.55
CA LEU A 161 -17.56 -12.96 -10.40
C LEU A 161 -16.32 -13.54 -9.71
N MET A 162 -15.87 -12.91 -8.60
CA MET A 162 -14.73 -13.39 -7.82
C MET A 162 -14.85 -12.93 -6.35
N ASP A 163 -14.68 -13.85 -5.42
CA ASP A 163 -14.85 -13.59 -3.98
C ASP A 163 -13.77 -12.64 -3.39
N GLY A 164 -12.66 -12.47 -4.11
CA GLY A 164 -11.49 -11.75 -3.58
C GLY A 164 -10.67 -12.56 -2.56
N PRO A 165 -9.52 -12.05 -2.09
CA PRO A 165 -8.79 -10.93 -2.66
C PRO A 165 -8.16 -11.25 -4.04
N PRO A 166 -7.89 -10.25 -4.88
CA PRO A 166 -8.20 -8.84 -4.68
C PRO A 166 -9.69 -8.59 -4.78
N PHE A 167 -10.21 -7.64 -3.98
CA PHE A 167 -11.60 -7.18 -4.07
C PHE A 167 -11.72 -6.06 -5.10
N SER A 168 -12.90 -5.95 -5.72
CA SER A 168 -13.23 -4.83 -6.60
C SER A 168 -13.44 -3.55 -5.79
N ILE A 169 -12.84 -2.45 -6.24
CA ILE A 169 -12.97 -1.12 -5.65
C ILE A 169 -13.42 -0.15 -6.74
N SER A 170 -14.65 0.31 -6.64
CA SER A 170 -15.20 1.27 -7.60
C SER A 170 -14.75 2.71 -7.31
N ALA A 171 -14.88 3.59 -8.32
CA ALA A 171 -14.66 5.03 -8.14
C ALA A 171 -15.55 5.64 -7.05
N ASP A 172 -16.80 5.17 -6.92
CA ASP A 172 -17.71 5.62 -5.87
C ASP A 172 -17.21 5.21 -4.48
N GLU A 173 -16.68 4.01 -4.33
CA GLU A 173 -16.10 3.55 -3.07
C GLU A 173 -14.83 4.34 -2.71
N ILE A 174 -13.97 4.65 -3.67
CA ILE A 174 -12.80 5.52 -3.46
C ILE A 174 -13.26 6.90 -2.96
N ASN A 175 -14.25 7.49 -3.61
CA ASN A 175 -14.82 8.76 -3.16
C ASN A 175 -15.40 8.68 -1.74
N LEU A 176 -16.09 7.59 -1.42
CA LEU A 176 -16.64 7.37 -0.07
C LEU A 176 -15.53 7.39 1.00
N HIS A 177 -14.40 6.76 0.73
CA HIS A 177 -13.30 6.65 1.69
C HIS A 177 -12.45 7.91 1.79
N TYR A 178 -12.21 8.60 0.67
CA TYR A 178 -11.15 9.62 0.60
C TYR A 178 -11.62 11.05 0.39
N LYS A 179 -12.81 11.28 -0.21
CA LYS A 179 -13.31 12.61 -0.59
C LYS A 179 -13.33 13.64 0.55
N LYS A 180 -13.45 13.19 1.80
CA LYS A 180 -13.46 14.10 2.96
C LYS A 180 -12.14 14.85 3.13
N TYR A 181 -11.02 14.21 2.78
CA TYR A 181 -9.67 14.73 3.06
C TYR A 181 -8.85 14.93 1.79
N TYR A 182 -9.27 14.32 0.68
CA TYR A 182 -8.51 14.32 -0.56
C TYR A 182 -9.35 14.78 -1.76
N ALA A 183 -8.69 15.50 -2.67
CA ALA A 183 -9.14 15.60 -4.06
C ALA A 183 -8.70 14.34 -4.79
N VAL A 184 -9.66 13.59 -5.33
CA VAL A 184 -9.45 12.30 -6.01
C VAL A 184 -9.41 12.52 -7.52
N SER A 185 -8.34 12.09 -8.19
CA SER A 185 -8.19 12.17 -9.64
C SER A 185 -7.80 10.81 -10.20
N GLN A 186 -8.57 10.26 -11.13
CA GLN A 186 -8.19 9.08 -11.87
C GLN A 186 -7.14 9.45 -12.92
N LEU A 187 -5.98 8.79 -12.90
CA LEU A 187 -4.87 9.02 -13.82
C LEU A 187 -4.98 8.13 -15.06
N SER A 188 -5.33 6.85 -14.86
CA SER A 188 -5.51 5.89 -15.94
C SER A 188 -6.43 4.76 -15.54
N SER A 189 -6.91 4.04 -16.56
CA SER A 189 -7.66 2.79 -16.44
C SER A 189 -7.14 1.85 -17.53
N VAL A 190 -6.70 0.67 -17.14
CA VAL A 190 -6.09 -0.31 -18.02
C VAL A 190 -6.90 -1.59 -17.99
N ASP A 191 -7.25 -2.10 -19.16
CA ASP A 191 -7.92 -3.40 -19.30
C ASP A 191 -6.98 -4.53 -18.86
N VAL A 192 -7.42 -5.28 -17.86
CA VAL A 192 -6.75 -6.47 -17.32
C VAL A 192 -7.68 -7.69 -17.34
N SER A 193 -8.64 -7.69 -18.26
CA SER A 193 -9.58 -8.80 -18.46
C SER A 193 -8.84 -10.11 -18.69
N GLY A 194 -9.27 -11.17 -17.99
CA GLY A 194 -8.61 -12.48 -18.03
C GLY A 194 -7.28 -12.58 -17.28
N GLN A 195 -6.77 -11.50 -16.66
CA GLN A 195 -5.51 -11.52 -15.90
C GLN A 195 -5.72 -11.77 -14.41
N LEU A 196 -6.95 -11.63 -13.92
CA LEU A 196 -7.36 -12.06 -12.59
C LEU A 196 -7.77 -13.53 -12.56
N ARG A 197 -8.25 -14.04 -11.44
CA ARG A 197 -8.74 -15.43 -11.35
C ARG A 197 -10.10 -15.56 -12.04
N GLY A 198 -10.11 -15.76 -13.33
CA GLY A 198 -11.31 -15.94 -14.16
C GLY A 198 -11.24 -15.14 -15.45
N ASP A 199 -12.12 -15.51 -16.39
CA ASP A 199 -12.24 -14.84 -17.69
C ASP A 199 -13.43 -13.88 -17.63
N PHE A 200 -13.21 -12.69 -17.10
CA PHE A 200 -14.20 -11.62 -16.99
C PHE A 200 -13.56 -10.25 -17.20
N ALA A 201 -14.38 -9.26 -17.50
CA ALA A 201 -13.95 -7.88 -17.69
C ALA A 201 -13.45 -7.30 -16.37
N ALA A 202 -12.24 -6.76 -16.39
CA ALA A 202 -11.60 -6.12 -15.23
C ALA A 202 -10.71 -4.96 -15.67
N GLN A 203 -10.65 -3.93 -14.82
CA GLN A 203 -9.78 -2.77 -15.01
C GLN A 203 -8.80 -2.67 -13.84
N GLU A 204 -7.56 -2.28 -14.13
CA GLU A 204 -6.61 -1.79 -13.12
C GLU A 204 -6.54 -0.27 -13.23
N ASN A 205 -6.97 0.42 -12.17
CA ASN A 205 -7.14 1.85 -12.13
C ASN A 205 -6.07 2.50 -11.24
N ALA A 206 -5.43 3.58 -11.74
CA ALA A 206 -4.53 4.40 -10.95
C ALA A 206 -5.22 5.71 -10.57
N TYR A 207 -5.13 6.08 -9.30
CA TYR A 207 -5.68 7.32 -8.74
C TYR A 207 -4.60 8.11 -8.02
N LEU A 208 -4.65 9.43 -8.19
CA LEU A 208 -3.90 10.39 -7.39
C LEU A 208 -4.83 11.03 -6.38
N LEU A 209 -4.45 10.93 -5.11
CA LEU A 209 -5.19 11.49 -3.98
C LEU A 209 -4.37 12.64 -3.39
N ARG A 210 -4.80 13.88 -3.61
CA ARG A 210 -4.15 15.08 -3.09
C ARG A 210 -4.87 15.62 -1.87
N PRO A 211 -4.16 15.89 -0.75
CA PRO A 211 -4.79 16.45 0.42
C PRO A 211 -5.45 17.78 0.11
N THR A 212 -6.66 17.99 0.63
CA THR A 212 -7.37 19.28 0.53
C THR A 212 -6.96 20.20 1.67
N ALA A 213 -7.21 21.51 1.54
CA ALA A 213 -6.91 22.49 2.59
C ALA A 213 -7.57 22.19 3.94
N VAL A 214 -8.69 21.44 3.95
CA VAL A 214 -9.36 20.98 5.17
C VAL A 214 -8.53 19.89 5.90
N ALA A 215 -7.74 19.13 5.16
CA ALA A 215 -6.90 18.05 5.69
C ALA A 215 -5.62 18.56 6.38
N THR A 216 -5.19 19.78 6.07
CA THR A 216 -3.96 20.39 6.61
C THR A 216 -4.16 21.14 7.92
N MET A 217 -5.39 21.22 8.45
CA MET A 217 -5.61 21.77 9.80
C MET A 217 -5.16 20.78 10.88
N PRO A 218 -4.33 21.22 11.85
CA PRO A 218 -3.92 20.35 12.94
C PRO A 218 -5.16 19.86 13.69
N TYR A 219 -5.18 18.56 13.98
CA TYR A 219 -6.21 17.93 14.81
C TYR A 219 -6.24 18.65 16.18
N SER A 220 -7.18 19.57 16.39
CA SER A 220 -7.39 20.13 17.71
C SER A 220 -7.93 19.01 18.61
N ALA A 221 -7.08 18.51 19.51
CA ALA A 221 -7.48 17.60 20.56
C ALA A 221 -8.64 18.23 21.36
N LYS A 222 -9.80 17.59 21.34
CA LYS A 222 -10.87 17.82 22.29
C LYS A 222 -10.79 16.80 23.39
#